data_d8ae0bf1f7d8b66fadbfededf2360b3e
#
_entry.id   d8ae0bf1f7d8b66fadbfededf2360b3e
#
_cell.length_a   1.000
_cell.length_b   1.000
_cell.length_c   1.000
_cell.angle_alpha   90.00
_cell.angle_beta   90.00
_cell.angle_gamma   90.00
#
_symmetry.space_group_name_H-M   'P 1'
#
loop_
_entity.id
_entity.type
_entity.pdbx_description
1 polymer ?
#
loop_
_entity_poly.entity_id
_entity_poly.type
_entity_poly.pdbx_seq_one_letter_code
_entity_poly.pdbx_strand_id
1 'polypeptide(L)'
;MQVLVTGGAGYLGSILTRKLLNQGHHVTVFDALWYGKEPIRDCLGNENFKLINEDIRNLIPTVKALKNVDAVIHLASVVGMPASSIEPKTSEEVNYLATKNIAELCELHGIDTYMFASTCSVYGSQGNDLITEKSKVNPLDYYAESKWLSERAIQYLNHAPTILRFGTLFGISPRLRFDLVVNLFIIQSIFDGEITVDGGSQYRPFLHVEDAADSLIFALDKNLTGTYNVISENKTIMQV
;
A
#
# COMPACT_ATOMS: atom_id res chain seq x y z
N MET A 1 2.30 14.85 -14.69
CA MET A 1 1.17 14.97 -13.76
C MET A 1 1.69 15.39 -12.38
N GLN A 2 0.84 16.04 -11.60
CA GLN A 2 1.08 16.30 -10.17
C GLN A 2 0.51 15.12 -9.37
N VAL A 3 1.37 14.26 -8.84
CA VAL A 3 0.97 13.03 -8.14
C VAL A 3 1.23 13.16 -6.64
N LEU A 4 0.21 12.97 -5.83
CA LEU A 4 0.34 12.87 -4.38
C LEU A 4 0.46 11.40 -3.97
N VAL A 5 1.57 11.02 -3.33
CA VAL A 5 1.79 9.68 -2.79
C VAL A 5 1.77 9.75 -1.26
N THR A 6 0.72 9.24 -0.63
CA THR A 6 0.74 9.08 0.82
C THR A 6 1.48 7.81 1.21
N GLY A 7 2.29 7.86 2.26
CA GLY A 7 3.15 6.72 2.62
C GLY A 7 4.33 6.52 1.67
N GLY A 8 4.75 7.59 0.97
CA GLY A 8 5.79 7.53 -0.04
C GLY A 8 7.20 7.24 0.48
N ALA A 9 7.46 7.35 1.79
CA ALA A 9 8.70 6.94 2.42
C ALA A 9 8.68 5.48 2.92
N GLY A 10 7.58 4.75 2.70
CA GLY A 10 7.39 3.37 3.10
C GLY A 10 8.07 2.35 2.18
N TYR A 11 7.82 1.06 2.42
CA TYR A 11 8.38 -0.08 1.70
C TYR A 11 8.09 -0.03 0.19
N LEU A 12 6.82 0.04 -0.19
CA LEU A 12 6.39 0.19 -1.58
C LEU A 12 6.56 1.63 -2.06
N GLY A 13 6.20 2.61 -1.20
CA GLY A 13 6.16 4.02 -1.56
C GLY A 13 7.52 4.58 -1.99
N SER A 14 8.62 4.16 -1.36
CA SER A 14 9.96 4.63 -1.71
C SER A 14 10.43 4.18 -3.10
N ILE A 15 10.00 3.01 -3.56
CA ILE A 15 10.23 2.53 -4.93
C ILE A 15 9.35 3.29 -5.91
N LEU A 16 8.05 3.36 -5.63
CA LEU A 16 7.08 4.04 -6.48
C LEU A 16 7.45 5.51 -6.70
N THR A 17 7.85 6.22 -5.64
CA THR A 17 8.27 7.62 -5.72
C THR A 17 9.39 7.82 -6.75
N ARG A 18 10.43 6.96 -6.73
CA ARG A 18 11.52 7.02 -7.70
C ARG A 18 11.07 6.74 -9.13
N LYS A 19 10.25 5.71 -9.30
CA LYS A 19 9.73 5.34 -10.63
C LYS A 19 8.89 6.47 -11.22
N LEU A 20 8.02 7.11 -10.45
CA LEU A 20 7.23 8.26 -10.90
C LEU A 20 8.10 9.48 -11.25
N LEU A 21 9.11 9.80 -10.44
CA LEU A 21 10.06 10.87 -10.74
C LEU A 21 10.85 10.59 -12.02
N ASN A 22 11.29 9.35 -12.24
CA ASN A 22 12.02 8.93 -13.44
C ASN A 22 11.15 9.01 -14.71
N GLN A 23 9.83 8.93 -14.57
CA GLN A 23 8.88 9.15 -15.67
C GLN A 23 8.53 10.63 -15.89
N GLY A 24 9.13 11.54 -15.11
CA GLY A 24 8.94 12.99 -15.25
C GLY A 24 7.67 13.52 -14.57
N HIS A 25 7.06 12.75 -13.66
CA HIS A 25 5.98 13.27 -12.84
C HIS A 25 6.51 14.21 -11.75
N HIS A 26 5.70 15.20 -11.35
CA HIS A 26 5.92 15.95 -10.13
C HIS A 26 5.32 15.16 -8.97
N VAL A 27 6.14 14.73 -8.02
CA VAL A 27 5.71 13.84 -6.94
C VAL A 27 5.76 14.57 -5.61
N THR A 28 4.60 14.67 -4.96
CA THR A 28 4.52 15.09 -3.56
C THR A 28 4.35 13.85 -2.69
N VAL A 29 5.32 13.57 -1.84
CA VAL A 29 5.22 12.54 -0.80
C VAL A 29 4.63 13.18 0.45
N PHE A 30 3.55 12.58 0.97
CA PHE A 30 2.94 12.91 2.25
C PHE A 30 3.14 11.73 3.20
N ASP A 31 4.00 11.87 4.20
CA ASP A 31 4.40 10.78 5.08
C ASP A 31 4.71 11.29 6.49
N ALA A 32 4.24 10.59 7.50
CA ALA A 32 4.53 10.90 8.90
C ALA A 32 5.97 10.60 9.31
N LEU A 33 6.73 9.95 8.46
CA LEU A 33 8.13 9.57 8.64
C LEU A 33 8.39 8.76 9.92
N TRP A 34 7.46 7.87 10.31
CA TRP A 34 7.64 6.99 11.47
C TRP A 34 8.92 6.13 11.38
N TYR A 35 9.39 5.88 10.17
CA TYR A 35 10.62 5.15 9.89
C TYR A 35 11.74 6.03 9.33
N GLY A 36 11.62 7.35 9.53
CA GLY A 36 12.59 8.33 9.04
C GLY A 36 12.46 8.64 7.54
N LYS A 37 13.32 9.54 7.06
CA LYS A 37 13.35 10.00 5.66
C LYS A 37 14.42 9.34 4.80
N GLU A 38 15.27 8.50 5.40
CA GLU A 38 16.38 7.85 4.70
C GLU A 38 15.93 7.08 3.44
N PRO A 39 14.75 6.40 3.45
CA PRO A 39 14.28 5.68 2.27
C PRO A 39 14.05 6.55 1.02
N ILE A 40 13.91 7.86 1.17
CA ILE A 40 13.67 8.81 0.06
C ILE A 40 14.72 9.93 0.02
N ARG A 41 15.87 9.73 0.68
CA ARG A 41 16.91 10.76 0.83
C ARG A 41 17.45 11.26 -0.51
N ASP A 42 17.64 10.39 -1.47
CA ASP A 42 18.12 10.69 -2.82
C ASP A 42 17.10 11.47 -3.67
N CYS A 43 15.81 11.42 -3.30
CA CYS A 43 14.78 12.22 -3.97
C CYS A 43 14.78 13.69 -3.53
N LEU A 44 15.32 14.02 -2.33
CA LEU A 44 15.22 15.36 -1.72
C LEU A 44 15.85 16.50 -2.56
N GLY A 45 16.75 16.18 -3.48
CA GLY A 45 17.38 17.16 -4.38
C GLY A 45 16.74 17.27 -5.75
N ASN A 46 15.70 16.49 -6.03
CA ASN A 46 15.02 16.50 -7.32
C ASN A 46 14.01 17.67 -7.37
N GLU A 47 14.06 18.49 -8.44
CA GLU A 47 13.18 19.65 -8.62
C GLU A 47 11.69 19.29 -8.73
N ASN A 48 11.39 18.08 -9.17
CA ASN A 48 10.03 17.56 -9.29
C ASN A 48 9.57 16.84 -8.01
N PHE A 49 10.36 16.86 -6.93
CA PHE A 49 10.03 16.18 -5.68
C PHE A 49 9.68 17.17 -4.58
N LYS A 50 8.62 16.85 -3.84
CA LYS A 50 8.24 17.57 -2.63
C LYS A 50 7.92 16.60 -1.50
N LEU A 51 8.43 16.89 -0.30
CA LEU A 51 8.10 16.15 0.92
C LEU A 51 7.22 16.99 1.83
N ILE A 52 6.11 16.41 2.28
CA ILE A 52 5.26 16.92 3.36
C ILE A 52 5.36 15.93 4.51
N ASN A 53 6.09 16.32 5.57
CA ASN A 53 6.22 15.50 6.76
C ASN A 53 5.03 15.77 7.70
N GLU A 54 3.96 15.01 7.52
CA GLU A 54 2.72 15.15 8.27
C GLU A 54 1.97 13.82 8.37
N ASP A 55 1.14 13.70 9.39
CA ASP A 55 0.27 12.56 9.57
C ASP A 55 -1.03 12.74 8.76
N ILE A 56 -1.44 11.70 8.02
CA ILE A 56 -2.66 11.72 7.19
C ILE A 56 -3.95 11.91 7.99
N ARG A 57 -3.92 11.73 9.31
CA ARG A 57 -5.04 12.06 10.21
C ARG A 57 -5.24 13.57 10.37
N ASN A 58 -4.25 14.37 10.05
CA ASN A 58 -4.29 15.82 10.13
C ASN A 58 -4.97 16.42 8.89
N LEU A 59 -6.24 16.84 9.02
CA LEU A 59 -7.04 17.32 7.89
C LEU A 59 -6.48 18.58 7.23
N ILE A 60 -5.98 19.56 8.01
CA ILE A 60 -5.51 20.85 7.46
C ILE A 60 -4.32 20.67 6.51
N PRO A 61 -3.24 19.95 6.87
CA PRO A 61 -2.16 19.63 5.94
C PRO A 61 -2.64 18.81 4.74
N THR A 62 -3.55 17.85 4.94
CA THR A 62 -4.11 17.01 3.89
C THR A 62 -4.84 17.83 2.83
N VAL A 63 -5.74 18.73 3.24
CA VAL A 63 -6.44 19.65 2.33
C VAL A 63 -5.45 20.52 1.53
N LYS A 64 -4.38 21.00 2.19
CA LYS A 64 -3.34 21.78 1.49
C LYS A 64 -2.55 20.97 0.49
N ALA A 65 -2.28 19.69 0.81
CA ALA A 65 -1.52 18.78 -0.05
C ALA A 65 -2.29 18.41 -1.33
N LEU A 66 -3.61 18.39 -1.29
CA LEU A 66 -4.48 18.06 -2.43
C LEU A 66 -4.67 19.20 -3.44
N LYS A 67 -4.16 20.39 -3.17
CA LYS A 67 -4.27 21.52 -4.12
C LYS A 67 -3.45 21.27 -5.38
N ASN A 68 -4.09 21.40 -6.55
CA ASN A 68 -3.45 21.22 -7.86
C ASN A 68 -2.85 19.82 -8.07
N VAL A 69 -3.43 18.80 -7.47
CA VAL A 69 -3.05 17.40 -7.63
C VAL A 69 -3.92 16.78 -8.73
N ASP A 70 -3.29 16.07 -9.66
CA ASP A 70 -3.98 15.35 -10.74
C ASP A 70 -4.38 13.93 -10.31
N ALA A 71 -3.55 13.29 -9.47
CA ALA A 71 -3.77 11.91 -9.02
C ALA A 71 -3.28 11.69 -7.59
N VAL A 72 -4.00 10.86 -6.83
CA VAL A 72 -3.61 10.44 -5.49
C VAL A 72 -3.37 8.93 -5.48
N ILE A 73 -2.17 8.52 -5.03
CA ILE A 73 -1.83 7.12 -4.76
C ILE A 73 -1.70 6.95 -3.25
N HIS A 74 -2.71 6.31 -2.66
CA HIS A 74 -2.83 6.18 -1.22
C HIS A 74 -2.24 4.86 -0.71
N LEU A 75 -1.00 4.93 -0.16
CA LEU A 75 -0.27 3.81 0.40
C LEU A 75 -0.12 3.87 1.93
N ALA A 76 -0.33 5.06 2.52
CA ALA A 76 -0.16 5.24 3.97
C ALA A 76 -1.10 4.32 4.75
N SER A 77 -0.54 3.50 5.61
CA SER A 77 -1.27 2.50 6.39
C SER A 77 -0.40 1.95 7.52
N VAL A 78 -1.01 1.59 8.63
CA VAL A 78 -0.43 0.66 9.61
C VAL A 78 -0.59 -0.73 9.03
N VAL A 79 0.52 -1.37 8.66
CA VAL A 79 0.49 -2.63 7.88
C VAL A 79 0.89 -3.85 8.72
N GLY A 80 0.19 -4.95 8.47
CA GLY A 80 0.44 -6.25 9.09
C GLY A 80 -0.27 -6.46 10.42
N MET A 81 -0.59 -7.71 10.69
CA MET A 81 -1.35 -8.12 11.88
C MET A 81 -0.65 -7.75 13.20
N PRO A 82 0.67 -7.93 13.38
CA PRO A 82 1.30 -7.56 14.65
C PRO A 82 1.13 -6.07 14.98
N ALA A 83 1.43 -5.17 14.04
CA ALA A 83 1.35 -3.73 14.27
C ALA A 83 -0.09 -3.26 14.51
N SER A 84 -1.04 -3.76 13.72
CA SER A 84 -2.46 -3.38 13.84
C SER A 84 -3.12 -3.91 15.12
N SER A 85 -2.61 -5.01 15.68
CA SER A 85 -3.11 -5.59 16.93
C SER A 85 -2.56 -4.90 18.19
N ILE A 86 -1.36 -4.32 18.12
CA ILE A 86 -0.76 -3.58 19.25
C ILE A 86 -1.53 -2.26 19.48
N GLU A 87 -1.89 -1.57 18.40
CA GLU A 87 -2.58 -0.27 18.44
C GLU A 87 -3.82 -0.27 17.54
N PRO A 88 -4.90 -1.01 17.89
CA PRO A 88 -6.09 -1.14 17.02
C PRO A 88 -6.74 0.21 16.70
N LYS A 89 -6.80 1.13 17.68
CA LYS A 89 -7.37 2.47 17.49
C LYS A 89 -6.57 3.28 16.47
N THR A 90 -5.25 3.28 16.56
CA THR A 90 -4.37 3.95 15.59
C THR A 90 -4.56 3.33 14.20
N SER A 91 -4.69 2.01 14.13
CA SER A 91 -4.96 1.31 12.87
C SER A 91 -6.30 1.71 12.26
N GLU A 92 -7.36 1.83 13.04
CA GLU A 92 -8.66 2.31 12.59
C GLU A 92 -8.58 3.76 12.08
N GLU A 93 -7.95 4.65 12.86
CA GLU A 93 -7.80 6.06 12.51
C GLU A 93 -7.00 6.26 11.21
N VAL A 94 -5.87 5.55 11.07
CA VAL A 94 -4.97 5.67 9.91
C VAL A 94 -5.52 4.92 8.71
N ASN A 95 -5.89 3.65 8.87
CA ASN A 95 -6.23 2.81 7.74
C ASN A 95 -7.62 3.09 7.19
N TYR A 96 -8.60 3.37 8.07
CA TYR A 96 -9.99 3.55 7.66
C TYR A 96 -10.42 5.02 7.64
N LEU A 97 -10.37 5.71 8.77
CA LEU A 97 -10.92 7.06 8.85
C LEU A 97 -10.16 8.06 7.99
N ALA A 98 -8.82 8.02 8.03
CA ALA A 98 -8.01 8.90 7.18
C ALA A 98 -8.15 8.57 5.69
N THR A 99 -8.24 7.29 5.32
CA THR A 99 -8.50 6.86 3.93
C THR A 99 -9.82 7.43 3.42
N LYS A 100 -10.90 7.29 4.21
CA LYS A 100 -12.21 7.86 3.88
C LYS A 100 -12.12 9.37 3.70
N ASN A 101 -11.52 10.08 4.65
CA ASN A 101 -11.39 11.53 4.60
C ASN A 101 -10.60 12.01 3.36
N ILE A 102 -9.48 11.35 3.05
CA ILE A 102 -8.68 11.70 1.86
C ILE A 102 -9.49 11.50 0.60
N ALA A 103 -10.23 10.41 0.50
CA ALA A 103 -11.05 10.10 -0.67
C ALA A 103 -12.18 11.12 -0.86
N GLU A 104 -12.91 11.49 0.20
CA GLU A 104 -13.92 12.54 0.17
C GLU A 104 -13.32 13.91 -0.19
N LEU A 105 -12.13 14.22 0.31
CA LEU A 105 -11.42 15.43 -0.06
C LEU A 105 -10.96 15.42 -1.53
N CYS A 106 -10.61 14.27 -2.10
CA CYS A 106 -10.32 14.17 -3.54
C CYS A 106 -11.54 14.57 -4.38
N GLU A 107 -12.73 14.08 -4.04
CA GLU A 107 -13.97 14.51 -4.72
C GLU A 107 -14.20 16.03 -4.61
N LEU A 108 -14.05 16.59 -3.40
CA LEU A 108 -14.24 18.02 -3.19
C LEU A 108 -13.23 18.89 -3.96
N HIS A 109 -12.04 18.35 -4.25
CA HIS A 109 -11.01 19.01 -5.04
C HIS A 109 -11.08 18.72 -6.54
N GLY A 110 -12.02 17.85 -6.99
CA GLY A 110 -12.17 17.44 -8.38
C GLY A 110 -11.02 16.55 -8.87
N ILE A 111 -10.45 15.73 -7.98
CA ILE A 111 -9.40 14.77 -8.30
C ILE A 111 -10.06 13.45 -8.67
N ASP A 112 -10.09 13.13 -9.95
CA ASP A 112 -10.79 11.96 -10.49
C ASP A 112 -9.97 10.67 -10.36
N THR A 113 -8.64 10.77 -10.25
CA THR A 113 -7.75 9.61 -10.14
C THR A 113 -7.37 9.37 -8.69
N TYR A 114 -8.07 8.44 -8.05
CA TYR A 114 -7.77 7.98 -6.70
C TYR A 114 -7.44 6.49 -6.71
N MET A 115 -6.22 6.14 -6.29
CA MET A 115 -5.71 4.77 -6.27
C MET A 115 -5.44 4.34 -4.83
N PHE A 116 -5.94 3.18 -4.45
CA PHE A 116 -5.83 2.65 -3.08
C PHE A 116 -5.12 1.31 -3.04
N ALA A 117 -4.06 1.22 -2.24
CA ALA A 117 -3.38 -0.03 -1.94
C ALA A 117 -4.15 -0.83 -0.89
N SER A 118 -4.88 -1.83 -1.35
CA SER A 118 -5.54 -2.83 -0.52
C SER A 118 -4.72 -4.12 -0.43
N THR A 119 -5.31 -5.21 0.00
CA THR A 119 -4.62 -6.48 0.27
C THR A 119 -5.48 -7.69 -0.07
N CYS A 120 -4.87 -8.77 -0.57
CA CYS A 120 -5.54 -10.06 -0.71
C CYS A 120 -5.97 -10.67 0.65
N SER A 121 -5.43 -10.16 1.77
CA SER A 121 -5.86 -10.61 3.11
C SER A 121 -7.33 -10.35 3.41
N VAL A 122 -7.99 -9.45 2.66
CA VAL A 122 -9.45 -9.21 2.80
C VAL A 122 -10.29 -10.45 2.54
N TYR A 123 -9.78 -11.39 1.74
CA TYR A 123 -10.50 -12.63 1.44
C TYR A 123 -10.49 -13.64 2.61
N GLY A 124 -9.53 -13.53 3.52
CA GLY A 124 -9.35 -14.52 4.59
C GLY A 124 -8.95 -15.90 4.05
N SER A 125 -9.42 -16.94 4.71
CA SER A 125 -9.19 -18.33 4.29
C SER A 125 -10.43 -18.88 3.59
N GLN A 126 -10.29 -19.33 2.37
CA GLN A 126 -11.37 -19.92 1.56
C GLN A 126 -11.04 -21.36 1.09
N GLY A 127 -10.20 -22.06 1.86
CA GLY A 127 -9.80 -23.42 1.53
C GLY A 127 -8.98 -23.50 0.24
N ASN A 128 -9.39 -24.38 -0.70
CA ASN A 128 -8.71 -24.60 -1.97
C ASN A 128 -9.40 -23.91 -3.16
N ASP A 129 -10.37 -23.03 -2.90
CA ASP A 129 -11.10 -22.38 -3.97
C ASP A 129 -10.23 -21.32 -4.67
N LEU A 130 -10.42 -21.18 -5.98
CA LEU A 130 -9.80 -20.11 -6.74
C LEU A 130 -10.45 -18.76 -6.36
N ILE A 131 -9.65 -17.87 -5.78
CA ILE A 131 -10.08 -16.55 -5.35
C ILE A 131 -9.97 -15.57 -6.52
N THR A 132 -11.04 -14.84 -6.77
CA THR A 132 -11.12 -13.75 -7.73
C THR A 132 -11.63 -12.48 -7.05
N GLU A 133 -11.66 -11.35 -7.74
CA GLU A 133 -12.19 -10.08 -7.21
C GLU A 133 -13.68 -10.17 -6.85
N LYS A 134 -14.41 -11.15 -7.39
CA LYS A 134 -15.82 -11.42 -7.09
C LYS A 134 -16.03 -12.38 -5.92
N SER A 135 -14.95 -12.98 -5.41
CA SER A 135 -15.02 -13.91 -4.28
C SER A 135 -15.47 -13.19 -3.00
N LYS A 136 -16.10 -13.95 -2.11
CA LYS A 136 -16.57 -13.41 -0.82
C LYS A 136 -15.40 -12.86 -0.01
N VAL A 137 -15.56 -11.65 0.51
CA VAL A 137 -14.63 -11.05 1.46
C VAL A 137 -14.95 -11.54 2.86
N ASN A 138 -13.92 -11.97 3.62
CA ASN A 138 -14.04 -12.50 4.98
C ASN A 138 -12.73 -12.25 5.77
N PRO A 139 -12.42 -10.99 6.13
CA PRO A 139 -11.18 -10.65 6.82
C PRO A 139 -11.06 -11.37 8.15
N LEU A 140 -9.84 -11.83 8.50
CA LEU A 140 -9.57 -12.63 9.70
C LEU A 140 -8.81 -11.86 10.79
N ASP A 141 -8.34 -10.66 10.49
CA ASP A 141 -7.59 -9.82 11.41
C ASP A 141 -7.94 -8.33 11.24
N TYR A 142 -7.56 -7.51 12.22
CA TYR A 142 -7.85 -6.07 12.23
C TYR A 142 -7.28 -5.32 11.03
N TYR A 143 -6.13 -5.74 10.52
CA TYR A 143 -5.54 -5.12 9.33
C TYR A 143 -6.41 -5.36 8.09
N ALA A 144 -6.73 -6.62 7.83
CA ALA A 144 -7.59 -6.99 6.70
C ALA A 144 -8.98 -6.35 6.80
N GLU A 145 -9.55 -6.31 8.01
CA GLU A 145 -10.84 -5.66 8.27
C GLU A 145 -10.77 -4.17 7.99
N SER A 146 -9.75 -3.46 8.50
CA SER A 146 -9.58 -2.02 8.26
C SER A 146 -9.44 -1.70 6.76
N LYS A 147 -8.70 -2.52 6.00
CA LYS A 147 -8.57 -2.39 4.55
C LYS A 147 -9.90 -2.62 3.83
N TRP A 148 -10.64 -3.64 4.24
CA TRP A 148 -11.97 -3.89 3.68
C TRP A 148 -12.96 -2.75 3.96
N LEU A 149 -13.00 -2.22 5.16
CA LEU A 149 -13.83 -1.05 5.50
C LEU A 149 -13.45 0.17 4.66
N SER A 150 -12.16 0.35 4.39
CA SER A 150 -11.65 1.40 3.50
C SER A 150 -12.14 1.21 2.07
N GLU A 151 -12.03 0.00 1.50
CA GLU A 151 -12.58 -0.29 0.18
C GLU A 151 -14.07 0.03 0.10
N ARG A 152 -14.84 -0.36 1.14
CA ARG A 152 -16.27 -0.06 1.24
C ARG A 152 -16.56 1.44 1.28
N ALA A 153 -15.76 2.21 1.99
CA ALA A 153 -15.94 3.66 2.07
C ALA A 153 -15.68 4.37 0.74
N ILE A 154 -14.60 3.99 0.05
CA ILE A 154 -14.17 4.69 -1.16
C ILE A 154 -14.94 4.26 -2.42
N GLN A 155 -15.57 3.09 -2.44
CA GLN A 155 -16.32 2.63 -3.62
C GLN A 155 -17.60 3.44 -3.91
N TYR A 156 -18.05 4.27 -2.96
CA TYR A 156 -19.22 5.16 -3.12
C TYR A 156 -18.87 6.56 -3.61
N LEU A 157 -17.58 6.80 -3.94
CA LEU A 157 -17.17 8.04 -4.59
C LEU A 157 -17.82 8.17 -5.97
N ASN A 158 -18.08 9.39 -6.40
CA ASN A 158 -18.65 9.66 -7.73
C ASN A 158 -17.71 9.21 -8.86
N HIS A 159 -16.40 9.32 -8.63
CA HIS A 159 -15.37 8.78 -9.50
C HIS A 159 -14.89 7.44 -8.99
N ALA A 160 -15.09 6.39 -9.80
CA ALA A 160 -14.73 5.03 -9.39
C ALA A 160 -13.21 4.92 -9.10
N PRO A 161 -12.83 4.57 -7.86
CA PRO A 161 -11.42 4.44 -7.50
C PRO A 161 -10.76 3.23 -8.16
N THR A 162 -9.43 3.22 -8.21
CA THR A 162 -8.63 2.03 -8.50
C THR A 162 -8.24 1.38 -7.19
N ILE A 163 -8.68 0.17 -6.94
CA ILE A 163 -8.36 -0.60 -5.75
C ILE A 163 -7.46 -1.78 -6.15
N LEU A 164 -6.22 -1.79 -5.66
CA LEU A 164 -5.28 -2.87 -5.92
C LEU A 164 -5.12 -3.72 -4.67
N ARG A 165 -5.61 -4.97 -4.70
CA ARG A 165 -5.46 -5.97 -3.64
C ARG A 165 -4.15 -6.70 -3.84
N PHE A 166 -3.11 -6.24 -3.17
CA PHE A 166 -1.78 -6.82 -3.28
C PHE A 166 -1.67 -8.16 -2.54
N GLY A 167 -0.94 -9.10 -3.16
CA GLY A 167 -0.43 -10.29 -2.50
C GLY A 167 0.61 -9.94 -1.41
N THR A 168 1.20 -10.97 -0.81
CA THR A 168 2.30 -10.85 0.14
C THR A 168 3.52 -10.26 -0.57
N LEU A 169 3.86 -9.02 -0.25
CA LEU A 169 5.00 -8.35 -0.85
C LEU A 169 6.32 -8.95 -0.36
N PHE A 170 7.32 -8.98 -1.24
CA PHE A 170 8.70 -9.34 -0.90
C PHE A 170 9.70 -8.59 -1.79
N GLY A 171 10.97 -8.65 -1.45
CA GLY A 171 12.04 -8.05 -2.23
C GLY A 171 12.72 -6.87 -1.55
N ILE A 172 13.75 -6.34 -2.20
CA ILE A 172 14.58 -5.25 -1.68
C ILE A 172 13.89 -3.91 -1.90
N SER A 173 13.92 -3.08 -0.88
CA SER A 173 13.43 -1.70 -0.93
C SER A 173 14.33 -0.80 -0.06
N PRO A 174 14.43 0.50 -0.36
CA PRO A 174 15.15 1.45 0.51
C PRO A 174 14.65 1.48 1.96
N ARG A 175 13.36 1.17 2.20
CA ARG A 175 12.80 0.88 3.52
C ARG A 175 12.48 -0.60 3.60
N LEU A 176 13.41 -1.41 4.09
CA LEU A 176 13.23 -2.84 4.24
C LEU A 176 12.15 -3.20 5.27
N ARG A 177 11.46 -4.31 5.03
CA ARG A 177 10.51 -4.94 5.95
C ARG A 177 10.95 -6.37 6.24
N PHE A 178 11.41 -6.59 7.46
CA PHE A 178 11.90 -7.89 7.92
C PHE A 178 10.79 -8.77 8.53
N ASP A 179 9.58 -8.23 8.66
CA ASP A 179 8.38 -8.95 9.10
C ASP A 179 7.67 -9.71 7.97
N LEU A 180 8.05 -9.47 6.72
CA LEU A 180 7.52 -10.18 5.56
C LEU A 180 8.23 -11.54 5.38
N VAL A 181 7.44 -12.58 5.18
CA VAL A 181 7.91 -13.98 5.29
C VAL A 181 9.15 -14.29 4.44
N VAL A 182 9.20 -13.88 3.17
CA VAL A 182 10.37 -14.11 2.30
C VAL A 182 11.59 -13.36 2.81
N ASN A 183 11.42 -12.08 3.13
CA ASN A 183 12.49 -11.23 3.66
C ASN A 183 12.99 -11.76 5.01
N LEU A 184 12.07 -12.23 5.87
CA LEU A 184 12.42 -12.85 7.15
C LEU A 184 13.22 -14.13 6.97
N PHE A 185 12.83 -15.02 6.06
CA PHE A 185 13.57 -16.26 5.78
C PHE A 185 14.98 -16.00 5.30
N ILE A 186 15.17 -14.99 4.44
CA ILE A 186 16.50 -14.58 4.00
C ILE A 186 17.37 -14.13 5.20
N ILE A 187 16.81 -13.30 6.08
CA ILE A 187 17.52 -12.82 7.28
C ILE A 187 17.86 -13.98 8.19
N GLN A 188 16.91 -14.86 8.52
CA GLN A 188 17.16 -16.03 9.36
C GLN A 188 18.23 -16.93 8.76
N SER A 189 18.17 -17.21 7.45
CA SER A 189 19.18 -18.05 6.79
C SER A 189 20.60 -17.48 6.87
N ILE A 190 20.74 -16.15 6.81
CA ILE A 190 22.04 -15.47 6.85
C ILE A 190 22.60 -15.38 8.29
N PHE A 191 21.76 -15.01 9.25
CA PHE A 191 22.22 -14.69 10.60
C PHE A 191 22.12 -15.88 11.57
N ASP A 192 21.07 -16.70 11.42
CA ASP A 192 20.80 -17.81 12.34
C ASP A 192 21.27 -19.17 11.76
N GLY A 193 21.44 -19.24 10.42
CA GLY A 193 21.80 -20.48 9.71
C GLY A 193 20.64 -21.48 9.61
N GLU A 194 19.46 -21.12 10.08
CA GLU A 194 18.24 -21.94 10.04
C GLU A 194 17.01 -21.06 9.78
N ILE A 195 15.94 -21.66 9.25
CA ILE A 195 14.67 -20.99 8.97
C ILE A 195 13.58 -21.66 9.80
N THR A 196 12.85 -20.87 10.58
CA THR A 196 11.66 -21.35 11.32
C THR A 196 10.41 -21.12 10.50
N VAL A 197 9.67 -22.21 10.21
CA VAL A 197 8.44 -22.17 9.43
C VAL A 197 7.24 -22.54 10.28
N ASP A 198 6.30 -21.62 10.44
CA ASP A 198 5.04 -21.88 11.11
C ASP A 198 4.00 -22.42 10.10
N GLY A 199 3.55 -23.65 10.30
CA GLY A 199 2.59 -24.34 9.42
C GLY A 199 3.23 -24.83 8.15
N GLY A 200 3.35 -24.01 7.11
CA GLY A 200 4.08 -24.30 5.86
C GLY A 200 3.21 -24.77 4.69
N SER A 201 2.09 -25.41 4.92
CA SER A 201 1.18 -25.93 3.85
C SER A 201 0.21 -24.90 3.29
N GLN A 202 0.03 -23.77 3.99
CA GLN A 202 -0.87 -22.71 3.57
C GLN A 202 -0.36 -22.00 2.30
N TYR A 203 -1.23 -21.87 1.32
CA TYR A 203 -0.97 -21.07 0.11
C TYR A 203 -1.00 -19.58 0.44
N ARG A 204 -0.08 -18.85 -0.19
CA ARG A 204 -0.03 -17.38 -0.17
C ARG A 204 0.21 -16.85 -1.57
N PRO A 205 -0.51 -15.79 -1.96
CA PRO A 205 -0.18 -15.04 -3.16
C PRO A 205 1.06 -14.19 -2.87
N PHE A 206 2.08 -14.29 -3.71
CA PHE A 206 3.31 -13.50 -3.61
C PHE A 206 3.39 -12.48 -4.73
N LEU A 207 4.01 -11.33 -4.43
CA LEU A 207 4.23 -10.24 -5.37
C LEU A 207 5.55 -9.53 -5.05
N HIS A 208 6.44 -9.42 -6.02
CA HIS A 208 7.64 -8.63 -5.84
C HIS A 208 7.30 -7.14 -5.69
N VAL A 209 8.01 -6.44 -4.80
CA VAL A 209 7.69 -5.03 -4.48
C VAL A 209 7.87 -4.09 -5.67
N GLU A 210 8.81 -4.40 -6.59
CA GLU A 210 8.98 -3.67 -7.85
C GLU A 210 7.77 -3.84 -8.75
N ASP A 211 7.23 -5.08 -8.89
CA ASP A 211 6.04 -5.37 -9.70
C ASP A 211 4.79 -4.69 -9.11
N ALA A 212 4.73 -4.59 -7.78
CA ALA A 212 3.67 -3.83 -7.11
C ALA A 212 3.73 -2.34 -7.48
N ALA A 213 4.93 -1.75 -7.52
CA ALA A 213 5.12 -0.36 -7.96
C ALA A 213 4.76 -0.20 -9.44
N ASP A 214 5.18 -1.14 -10.29
CA ASP A 214 4.88 -1.11 -11.72
C ASP A 214 3.39 -1.27 -12.01
N SER A 215 2.68 -2.08 -11.22
CA SER A 215 1.22 -2.22 -11.34
C SER A 215 0.47 -0.93 -11.01
N LEU A 216 0.95 -0.15 -10.02
CA LEU A 216 0.40 1.18 -9.71
C LEU A 216 0.63 2.16 -10.87
N ILE A 217 1.84 2.17 -11.42
CA ILE A 217 2.16 3.02 -12.58
C ILE A 217 1.32 2.62 -13.79
N PHE A 218 1.23 1.33 -14.09
CA PHE A 218 0.40 0.82 -15.17
C PHE A 218 -1.08 1.24 -15.01
N ALA A 219 -1.61 1.12 -13.79
CA ALA A 219 -2.98 1.51 -13.51
C ALA A 219 -3.19 3.03 -13.67
N LEU A 220 -2.21 3.84 -13.26
CA LEU A 220 -2.21 5.29 -13.44
C LEU A 220 -2.19 5.65 -14.94
N ASP A 221 -1.26 5.10 -15.71
CA ASP A 221 -1.10 5.38 -17.15
C ASP A 221 -2.32 4.96 -17.99
N LYS A 222 -3.02 3.90 -17.55
CA LYS A 222 -4.22 3.38 -18.22
C LYS A 222 -5.53 3.95 -17.69
N ASN A 223 -5.47 4.82 -16.70
CA ASN A 223 -6.65 5.34 -16.00
C ASN A 223 -7.62 4.21 -15.61
N LEU A 224 -7.08 3.13 -15.04
CA LEU A 224 -7.89 1.99 -14.63
C LEU A 224 -8.81 2.40 -13.47
N THR A 225 -10.00 1.82 -13.44
CA THR A 225 -10.94 1.95 -12.34
C THR A 225 -11.48 0.58 -11.95
N GLY A 226 -11.88 0.43 -10.69
CA GLY A 226 -12.39 -0.83 -10.15
C GLY A 226 -11.39 -1.56 -9.27
N THR A 227 -11.68 -2.81 -8.95
CA THR A 227 -10.87 -3.63 -8.03
C THR A 227 -10.12 -4.71 -8.78
N TYR A 228 -8.84 -4.88 -8.48
CA TYR A 228 -7.95 -5.85 -9.12
C TYR A 228 -7.10 -6.57 -8.08
N ASN A 229 -6.98 -7.89 -8.20
CA ASN A 229 -5.97 -8.66 -7.49
C ASN A 229 -4.63 -8.53 -8.21
N VAL A 230 -3.58 -8.20 -7.48
CA VAL A 230 -2.23 -8.06 -8.04
C VAL A 230 -1.30 -9.05 -7.35
N ILE A 231 -0.95 -10.09 -8.07
CA ILE A 231 -0.10 -11.18 -7.61
C ILE A 231 0.81 -11.65 -8.76
N SER A 232 2.00 -12.17 -8.44
CA SER A 232 2.88 -12.82 -9.40
C SER A 232 2.67 -14.33 -9.39
N GLU A 233 2.64 -14.93 -8.20
CA GLU A 233 2.54 -16.39 -8.05
C GLU A 233 1.85 -16.79 -6.74
N ASN A 234 1.29 -18.01 -6.74
CA ASN A 234 0.76 -18.64 -5.52
C ASN A 234 1.65 -19.82 -5.15
N LYS A 235 2.19 -19.79 -3.93
CA LYS A 235 3.03 -20.85 -3.37
C LYS A 235 2.62 -21.18 -1.95
N THR A 236 2.92 -22.38 -1.51
CA THR A 236 2.91 -22.67 -0.08
C THR A 236 4.14 -22.05 0.58
N ILE A 237 4.07 -21.78 1.89
CA ILE A 237 5.22 -21.24 2.63
C ILE A 237 6.43 -22.19 2.55
N MET A 238 6.22 -23.52 2.46
CA MET A 238 7.29 -24.50 2.27
C MET A 238 7.93 -24.48 0.88
N GLN A 239 7.33 -23.81 -0.11
CA GLN A 239 7.87 -23.69 -1.48
C GLN A 239 8.64 -22.41 -1.72
N VAL A 240 8.67 -21.55 -0.74
CA VAL A 240 9.40 -20.29 -0.75
C VAL A 240 10.81 -20.48 -0.18
#